data_1965d6057a5d661467246640ac641114
#
_entry.id   1965d6057a5d661467246640ac641114
#
_cell.length_a   1.000
_cell.length_b   1.000
_cell.length_c   1.000
_cell.angle_alpha   90.00
_cell.angle_beta   90.00
_cell.angle_gamma   90.00
#
_symmetry.space_group_name_H-M   'P 1'
#
loop_
_entity.id
_entity.type
_entity.pdbx_description
1 polymer ?
#
loop_
_entity_poly.entity_id
_entity_poly.type
_entity_poly.pdbx_seq_one_letter_code
_entity_poly.pdbx_strand_id
1 'polypeptide(L)'
;LPDFDERDGLSGQHLLALFAWSEYEFLHNTVGSPIRRIGYGRWLRNIAVALGNARRDASSDDKIRIDTALQTRANHTSEIVREHVAWALLQ
;
A
#
# COMPACT_ATOMS: atom_id res chain seq x y z
N LEU A 1 -6.61 -12.03 6.33
CA LEU A 1 -6.57 -12.53 4.98
C LEU A 1 -5.16 -12.94 4.60
N PRO A 2 -5.06 -13.98 3.84
CA PRO A 2 -3.74 -14.40 3.38
C PRO A 2 -3.12 -13.46 2.37
N ASP A 3 -3.83 -12.45 1.96
CA ASP A 3 -3.41 -11.55 0.89
C ASP A 3 -2.10 -10.83 1.20
N PHE A 4 -1.80 -10.66 2.49
CA PHE A 4 -0.59 -9.96 2.89
C PHE A 4 0.41 -10.87 3.57
N ASP A 5 0.30 -12.16 3.33
CA ASP A 5 1.22 -13.15 3.87
C ASP A 5 2.55 -13.05 3.12
N GLU A 6 3.63 -12.85 3.87
CA GLU A 6 4.94 -12.63 3.30
C GLU A 6 5.74 -13.91 3.06
N ARG A 7 5.21 -15.05 3.46
CA ARG A 7 5.98 -16.29 3.42
C ARG A 7 6.34 -16.75 2.03
N ASP A 8 5.55 -16.37 1.03
CA ASP A 8 5.81 -16.80 -0.34
C ASP A 8 6.72 -15.85 -1.11
N GLY A 9 7.16 -14.77 -0.48
CA GLY A 9 8.07 -13.84 -1.09
C GLY A 9 7.43 -12.91 -2.12
N LEU A 10 6.11 -12.96 -2.26
CA LEU A 10 5.40 -12.13 -3.23
C LEU A 10 4.74 -10.92 -2.62
N SER A 11 4.73 -10.80 -1.29
CA SER A 11 3.94 -9.78 -0.61
C SER A 11 4.35 -8.38 -1.00
N GLY A 12 5.64 -8.09 -1.10
CA GLY A 12 6.09 -6.75 -1.46
C GLY A 12 5.60 -6.32 -2.81
N GLN A 13 5.75 -7.17 -3.82
CA GLN A 13 5.29 -6.85 -5.17
C GLN A 13 3.78 -6.80 -5.26
N HIS A 14 3.10 -7.68 -4.54
CA HIS A 14 1.65 -7.69 -4.50
C HIS A 14 1.13 -6.38 -3.90
N LEU A 15 1.73 -5.95 -2.78
CA LEU A 15 1.35 -4.69 -2.15
C LEU A 15 1.58 -3.49 -3.07
N LEU A 16 2.69 -3.49 -3.81
CA LEU A 16 2.97 -2.41 -4.75
C LEU A 16 1.89 -2.31 -5.82
N ALA A 17 1.46 -3.46 -6.35
CA ALA A 17 0.41 -3.49 -7.36
C ALA A 17 -0.90 -2.94 -6.80
N LEU A 18 -1.27 -3.35 -5.60
CA LEU A 18 -2.49 -2.88 -4.95
C LEU A 18 -2.42 -1.39 -4.62
N PHE A 19 -1.26 -0.92 -4.21
CA PHE A 19 -1.09 0.49 -3.86
C PHE A 19 -1.18 1.40 -5.08
N ALA A 20 -0.94 0.85 -6.26
CA ALA A 20 -1.02 1.60 -7.51
C ALA A 20 -2.45 1.73 -8.04
N TRP A 21 -3.41 0.98 -7.49
CA TRP A 21 -4.79 1.09 -7.96
C TRP A 21 -5.31 2.52 -7.78
N SER A 22 -5.95 3.03 -8.83
CA SER A 22 -6.75 4.26 -8.72
C SER A 22 -8.01 3.97 -7.92
N GLU A 23 -8.72 5.03 -7.53
CA GLU A 23 -10.00 4.86 -6.85
C GLU A 23 -10.98 4.08 -7.71
N TYR A 24 -11.01 4.37 -9.00
CA TYR A 24 -11.87 3.63 -9.92
C TYR A 24 -11.54 2.14 -9.91
N GLU A 25 -10.26 1.80 -9.99
CA GLU A 25 -9.83 0.41 -9.97
C GLU A 25 -10.17 -0.27 -8.66
N PHE A 26 -9.98 0.45 -7.54
CA PHE A 26 -10.36 -0.08 -6.24
C PHE A 26 -11.84 -0.42 -6.20
N LEU A 27 -12.69 0.52 -6.64
CA LEU A 27 -14.13 0.31 -6.61
C LEU A 27 -14.54 -0.81 -7.54
N HIS A 28 -13.94 -0.89 -8.72
CA HIS A 28 -14.26 -1.92 -9.69
C HIS A 28 -13.84 -3.30 -9.19
N ASN A 29 -12.65 -3.40 -8.62
CA ASN A 29 -12.11 -4.70 -8.22
C ASN A 29 -12.63 -5.21 -6.88
N THR A 30 -13.33 -4.38 -6.12
CA THR A 30 -13.87 -4.77 -4.82
C THR A 30 -15.39 -4.90 -4.83
N VAL A 31 -16.02 -4.89 -6.00
CA VAL A 31 -17.47 -5.09 -6.10
C VAL A 31 -17.82 -6.42 -5.44
N GLY A 32 -18.77 -6.38 -4.52
CA GLY A 32 -19.21 -7.57 -3.80
C GLY A 32 -18.29 -8.01 -2.67
N SER A 33 -17.19 -7.30 -2.45
CA SER A 33 -16.25 -7.64 -1.38
C SER A 33 -16.49 -6.74 -0.16
N PRO A 34 -16.38 -7.28 1.07
CA PRO A 34 -16.45 -6.45 2.27
C PRO A 34 -15.38 -5.37 2.33
N ILE A 35 -14.25 -5.56 1.66
CA ILE A 35 -13.16 -4.59 1.64
C ILE A 35 -13.64 -3.25 1.09
N ARG A 36 -14.60 -3.27 0.16
CA ARG A 36 -15.10 -2.04 -0.45
C ARG A 36 -15.63 -1.05 0.57
N ARG A 37 -16.13 -1.55 1.69
CA ARG A 37 -16.74 -0.71 2.73
C ARG A 37 -15.74 0.18 3.46
N ILE A 38 -14.46 -0.22 3.50
CA ILE A 38 -13.46 0.57 4.21
C ILE A 38 -13.12 1.87 3.47
N GLY A 39 -13.37 1.90 2.17
CA GLY A 39 -13.10 3.09 1.37
C GLY A 39 -11.67 3.16 0.87
N TYR A 40 -11.49 3.92 -0.20
CA TYR A 40 -10.21 4.00 -0.89
C TYR A 40 -9.10 4.59 -0.02
N GLY A 41 -9.43 5.64 0.75
CA GLY A 41 -8.42 6.27 1.61
C GLY A 41 -7.86 5.31 2.64
N ARG A 42 -8.73 4.56 3.32
CA ARG A 42 -8.27 3.59 4.30
C ARG A 42 -7.57 2.41 3.65
N TRP A 43 -8.00 2.03 2.46
CA TRP A 43 -7.31 1.02 1.66
C TRP A 43 -5.86 1.41 1.44
N LEU A 44 -5.62 2.62 0.96
CA LEU A 44 -4.26 3.11 0.74
C LEU A 44 -3.49 3.22 2.06
N ARG A 45 -4.14 3.71 3.13
CA ARG A 45 -3.50 3.81 4.43
C ARG A 45 -3.01 2.45 4.91
N ASN A 46 -3.86 1.44 4.80
CA ASN A 46 -3.51 0.10 5.27
C ASN A 46 -2.33 -0.47 4.47
N ILE A 47 -2.32 -0.24 3.18
CA ILE A 47 -1.22 -0.71 2.34
C ILE A 47 0.05 0.06 2.63
N ALA A 48 -0.05 1.37 2.89
CA ALA A 48 1.13 2.16 3.26
C ALA A 48 1.78 1.62 4.54
N VAL A 49 0.98 1.23 5.53
CA VAL A 49 1.51 0.61 6.74
C VAL A 49 2.23 -0.69 6.42
N ALA A 50 1.60 -1.53 5.60
CA ALA A 50 2.21 -2.80 5.22
C ALA A 50 3.50 -2.60 4.44
N LEU A 51 3.54 -1.61 3.55
CA LEU A 51 4.75 -1.28 2.80
C LEU A 51 5.85 -0.77 3.72
N GLY A 52 5.52 0.05 4.71
CA GLY A 52 6.48 0.52 5.69
C GLY A 52 7.08 -0.63 6.49
N ASN A 53 6.26 -1.58 6.89
CA ASN A 53 6.75 -2.75 7.60
C ASN A 53 7.64 -3.62 6.71
N ALA A 54 7.25 -3.81 5.46
CA ALA A 54 8.03 -4.60 4.51
C ALA A 54 9.38 -3.92 4.22
N ARG A 55 9.41 -2.59 4.22
CA ARG A 55 10.61 -1.83 3.92
C ARG A 55 11.74 -2.11 4.91
N ARG A 56 11.40 -2.40 6.16
CA ARG A 56 12.41 -2.63 7.19
C ARG A 56 13.36 -3.78 6.86
N ASP A 57 12.83 -4.82 6.24
CA ASP A 57 13.61 -6.01 5.92
C ASP A 57 13.87 -6.17 4.44
N ALA A 58 13.55 -5.16 3.65
CA ALA A 58 13.66 -5.26 2.20
C ALA A 58 15.12 -5.10 1.75
N SER A 59 15.43 -5.72 0.60
CA SER A 59 16.69 -5.48 -0.07
C SER A 59 16.78 -4.02 -0.53
N SER A 60 17.98 -3.59 -0.92
CA SER A 60 18.16 -2.22 -1.42
C SER A 60 17.26 -1.95 -2.63
N ASP A 61 17.15 -2.91 -3.54
CA ASP A 61 16.31 -2.75 -4.71
C ASP A 61 14.83 -2.64 -4.35
N ASP A 62 14.39 -3.49 -3.43
CA ASP A 62 12.99 -3.47 -3.00
C ASP A 62 12.67 -2.19 -2.24
N LYS A 63 13.60 -1.68 -1.44
CA LYS A 63 13.39 -0.39 -0.76
C LYS A 63 13.19 0.73 -1.76
N ILE A 64 13.93 0.73 -2.86
CA ILE A 64 13.77 1.75 -3.90
C ILE A 64 12.38 1.66 -4.50
N ARG A 65 11.90 0.45 -4.78
CA ARG A 65 10.56 0.26 -5.34
C ARG A 65 9.49 0.72 -4.38
N ILE A 66 9.64 0.37 -3.11
CA ILE A 66 8.68 0.78 -2.07
C ILE A 66 8.68 2.30 -1.94
N ASP A 67 9.87 2.91 -1.88
CA ASP A 67 9.96 4.36 -1.74
C ASP A 67 9.35 5.08 -2.94
N THR A 68 9.59 4.58 -4.14
CA THR A 68 9.00 5.16 -5.34
C THR A 68 7.49 5.12 -5.28
N ALA A 69 6.92 3.97 -4.89
CA ALA A 69 5.48 3.82 -4.77
C ALA A 69 4.91 4.75 -3.71
N LEU A 70 5.54 4.83 -2.55
CA LEU A 70 5.07 5.70 -1.47
C LEU A 70 5.11 7.16 -1.89
N GLN A 71 6.16 7.57 -2.61
CA GLN A 71 6.29 8.95 -3.06
C GLN A 71 5.16 9.36 -3.99
N THR A 72 4.61 8.43 -4.79
CA THR A 72 3.50 8.75 -5.68
C THR A 72 2.27 9.22 -4.92
N ARG A 73 2.16 8.89 -3.63
CA ARG A 73 1.02 9.24 -2.79
C ARG A 73 1.38 10.24 -1.69
N ALA A 74 2.59 10.78 -1.71
CA ALA A 74 3.04 11.69 -0.64
C ALA A 74 2.20 12.95 -0.56
N ASN A 75 1.59 13.36 -1.66
CA ASN A 75 0.74 14.54 -1.72
C ASN A 75 -0.73 14.20 -1.95
N HIS A 76 -1.12 12.99 -1.57
CA HIS A 76 -2.51 12.55 -1.73
C HIS A 76 -3.47 13.50 -1.01
N THR A 77 -4.69 13.62 -1.52
CA THR A 77 -5.68 14.54 -0.94
C THR A 77 -6.13 14.13 0.46
N SER A 78 -6.05 12.83 0.78
CA SER A 78 -6.42 12.36 2.11
C SER A 78 -5.28 12.57 3.10
N GLU A 79 -5.58 13.26 4.20
CA GLU A 79 -4.58 13.49 5.23
C GLU A 79 -4.08 12.19 5.84
N ILE A 80 -4.99 11.23 6.07
CA ILE A 80 -4.59 9.96 6.68
C ILE A 80 -3.63 9.19 5.78
N VAL A 81 -3.82 9.30 4.46
CA VAL A 81 -2.89 8.67 3.52
C VAL A 81 -1.53 9.34 3.59
N ARG A 82 -1.51 10.69 3.57
CA ARG A 82 -0.24 11.42 3.64
C ARG A 82 0.54 11.09 4.90
N GLU A 83 -0.15 11.03 6.04
CA GLU A 83 0.51 10.74 7.32
C GLU A 83 1.14 9.36 7.32
N HIS A 84 0.44 8.38 6.81
CA HIS A 84 0.95 7.02 6.83
C HIS A 84 2.03 6.77 5.78
N VAL A 85 1.94 7.46 4.65
CA VAL A 85 3.02 7.44 3.66
C VAL A 85 4.30 8.03 4.26
N ALA A 86 4.18 9.15 4.95
CA ALA A 86 5.34 9.77 5.61
C ALA A 86 5.94 8.84 6.65
N TRP A 87 5.09 8.20 7.45
CA TRP A 87 5.55 7.22 8.44
C TRP A 87 6.28 6.06 7.76
N ALA A 88 5.69 5.54 6.68
CA ALA A 88 6.26 4.38 5.99
C ALA A 88 7.64 4.68 5.42
N LEU A 89 7.83 5.90 4.90
CA LEU A 89 9.12 6.29 4.33
C LEU A 89 10.23 6.38 5.37
N LEU A 90 9.88 6.44 6.65
CA LEU A 90 10.86 6.50 7.74
C LEU A 90 11.23 5.12 8.29
N GLN A 91 10.60 4.07 7.79
CA GLN A 91 10.88 2.72 8.27
C GLN A 91 12.09 2.14 7.54
#